data_c113709cc2d21420d0c9a8d11def70a6
#
_entry.id   c113709cc2d21420d0c9a8d11def70a6
#
_cell.length_a   1.000
_cell.length_b   1.000
_cell.length_c   1.000
_cell.angle_alpha   90.00
_cell.angle_beta   90.00
_cell.angle_gamma   90.00
#
_symmetry.space_group_name_H-M   'P 1'
#
loop_
_entity.id
_entity.type
_entity.pdbx_description
1 polymer ?
#
loop_
_entity_poly.entity_id
_entity_poly.type
_entity_poly.pdbx_seq_one_letter_code
_entity_poly.pdbx_strand_id
1 'polypeptide(L)'
;MTDSLKRNVVVIAVVVFVLGLLSLAGWANWQNRKQAAARLQAQQAQAVLVADDNSGGALHMSSPLVGKPAPAFTLTNVKGEKVSLASYKGKAVQINFWATWCAPCKIETPWLVELEKQYAPKGFEILGVSVDDLDKDDKNQLAKDIAGIAKGAQDLHIDYPVLIDGDSIGKPYGDVDVFPTSFFIDRKGTIVAASFGLTSKDDLEANIRKALGEGN
;
A
#
# COMPACT_ATOMS: atom_id res chain seq x y z
N MET A 1 -71.02 9.02 -9.63
CA MET A 1 -69.90 8.83 -10.59
C MET A 1 -68.77 9.89 -10.49
N THR A 2 -68.96 10.99 -9.74
CA THR A 2 -67.94 12.09 -9.65
C THR A 2 -66.88 11.94 -8.63
N ASP A 3 -67.03 11.17 -7.52
CA ASP A 3 -66.09 11.09 -6.44
C ASP A 3 -64.90 10.06 -6.71
N SER A 4 -65.24 9.02 -7.48
CA SER A 4 -64.17 8.06 -7.90
C SER A 4 -63.21 8.69 -8.89
N LEU A 5 -63.70 9.56 -9.77
CA LEU A 5 -62.88 10.25 -10.76
C LEU A 5 -61.92 11.26 -10.10
N LYS A 6 -62.39 12.02 -9.11
CA LYS A 6 -61.59 12.98 -8.34
C LYS A 6 -60.49 12.25 -7.55
N ARG A 7 -60.80 11.11 -6.92
CA ARG A 7 -59.84 10.30 -6.18
C ARG A 7 -58.73 9.74 -7.08
N ASN A 8 -59.07 9.27 -8.27
CA ASN A 8 -58.11 8.75 -9.23
C ASN A 8 -57.18 9.86 -9.76
N VAL A 9 -57.73 11.07 -10.03
CA VAL A 9 -56.92 12.22 -10.46
C VAL A 9 -55.92 12.65 -9.38
N VAL A 10 -56.36 12.69 -8.11
CA VAL A 10 -55.45 13.01 -6.98
C VAL A 10 -54.34 11.95 -6.84
N VAL A 11 -54.67 10.66 -6.94
CA VAL A 11 -53.68 9.58 -6.86
C VAL A 11 -52.68 9.69 -8.01
N ILE A 12 -53.12 9.92 -9.23
CA ILE A 12 -52.22 10.10 -10.39
C ILE A 12 -51.30 11.32 -10.18
N ALA A 13 -51.84 12.45 -9.71
CA ALA A 13 -51.05 13.65 -9.45
C ALA A 13 -49.96 13.41 -8.41
N VAL A 14 -50.28 12.69 -7.32
CA VAL A 14 -49.30 12.33 -6.27
C VAL A 14 -48.22 11.40 -6.82
N VAL A 15 -48.61 10.39 -7.61
CA VAL A 15 -47.65 9.46 -8.23
C VAL A 15 -46.70 10.19 -9.18
N VAL A 16 -47.22 11.07 -10.04
CA VAL A 16 -46.39 11.87 -10.96
C VAL A 16 -45.44 12.80 -10.19
N PHE A 17 -45.91 13.41 -9.10
CA PHE A 17 -45.11 14.28 -8.27
C PHE A 17 -43.96 13.49 -7.59
N VAL A 18 -44.23 12.31 -7.02
CA VAL A 18 -43.23 11.45 -6.40
C VAL A 18 -42.21 10.96 -7.43
N LEU A 19 -42.66 10.55 -8.62
CA LEU A 19 -41.73 10.14 -9.69
C LEU A 19 -40.87 11.32 -10.16
N GLY A 20 -41.43 12.53 -10.22
CA GLY A 20 -40.66 13.75 -10.51
C GLY A 20 -39.54 14.01 -9.47
N LEU A 21 -39.87 13.89 -8.18
CA LEU A 21 -38.87 14.06 -7.10
C LEU A 21 -37.78 12.99 -7.15
N LEU A 22 -38.13 11.73 -7.40
CA LEU A 22 -37.17 10.64 -7.54
C LEU A 22 -36.25 10.85 -8.75
N SER A 23 -36.79 11.34 -9.87
CA SER A 23 -36.03 11.67 -11.07
C SER A 23 -35.01 12.81 -10.81
N LEU A 24 -35.48 13.86 -10.11
CA LEU A 24 -34.61 14.98 -9.72
C LEU A 24 -33.50 14.52 -8.76
N ALA A 25 -33.81 13.69 -7.75
CA ALA A 25 -32.84 13.14 -6.83
C ALA A 25 -31.82 12.22 -7.54
N GLY A 26 -32.31 11.40 -8.46
CA GLY A 26 -31.47 10.54 -9.31
C GLY A 26 -30.51 11.35 -10.19
N TRP A 27 -31.02 12.42 -10.81
CA TRP A 27 -30.23 13.33 -11.64
C TRP A 27 -29.16 14.09 -10.82
N ALA A 28 -29.53 14.61 -9.64
CA ALA A 28 -28.60 15.27 -8.73
C ALA A 28 -27.50 14.33 -8.25
N ASN A 29 -27.86 13.10 -7.88
CA ASN A 29 -26.87 12.08 -7.49
C ASN A 29 -25.93 11.71 -8.64
N TRP A 30 -26.44 11.59 -9.87
CA TRP A 30 -25.61 11.34 -11.05
C TRP A 30 -24.65 12.50 -11.34
N GLN A 31 -25.10 13.74 -11.22
CA GLN A 31 -24.26 14.94 -11.34
C GLN A 31 -23.14 14.97 -10.28
N ASN A 32 -23.49 14.66 -9.03
CA ASN A 32 -22.51 14.59 -7.94
C ASN A 32 -21.44 13.52 -8.20
N ARG A 33 -21.84 12.34 -8.70
CA ARG A 33 -20.88 11.27 -9.08
C ARG A 33 -19.96 11.71 -10.22
N LYS A 34 -20.47 12.39 -11.24
CA LYS A 34 -19.66 12.93 -12.34
C LYS A 34 -18.65 13.98 -11.83
N GLN A 35 -19.08 14.88 -10.94
CA GLN A 35 -18.19 15.89 -10.36
C GLN A 35 -17.13 15.25 -9.47
N ALA A 36 -17.47 14.22 -8.69
CA ALA A 36 -16.49 13.47 -7.88
C ALA A 36 -15.45 12.76 -8.75
N ALA A 37 -15.89 12.10 -9.83
CA ALA A 37 -14.97 11.48 -10.78
C ALA A 37 -14.06 12.50 -11.47
N ALA A 38 -14.60 13.66 -11.87
CA ALA A 38 -13.81 14.72 -12.48
C ALA A 38 -12.78 15.33 -11.51
N ARG A 39 -13.13 15.47 -10.21
CA ARG A 39 -12.20 15.93 -9.17
C ARG A 39 -11.05 14.92 -8.96
N LEU A 40 -11.36 13.63 -8.92
CA LEU A 40 -10.34 12.58 -8.83
C LEU A 40 -9.40 12.59 -10.03
N GLN A 41 -9.94 12.73 -11.25
CA GLN A 41 -9.14 12.87 -12.46
C GLN A 41 -8.27 14.13 -12.47
N ALA A 42 -8.80 15.26 -11.98
CA ALA A 42 -8.06 16.51 -11.87
C ALA A 42 -6.92 16.41 -10.82
N GLN A 43 -7.16 15.73 -9.69
CA GLN A 43 -6.12 15.45 -8.69
C GLN A 43 -5.02 14.53 -9.23
N GLN A 44 -5.41 13.49 -9.99
CA GLN A 44 -4.46 12.61 -10.68
C GLN A 44 -3.65 13.37 -11.75
N ALA A 45 -4.29 14.25 -12.51
CA ALA A 45 -3.59 15.09 -13.50
C ALA A 45 -2.62 16.08 -12.86
N GLN A 46 -2.95 16.65 -11.69
CA GLN A 46 -2.04 17.53 -10.94
C GLN A 46 -0.85 16.74 -10.35
N ALA A 47 -1.06 15.52 -9.91
CA ALA A 47 0.03 14.64 -9.44
C ALA A 47 1.01 14.30 -10.59
N VAL A 48 0.52 14.19 -11.84
CA VAL A 48 1.33 13.95 -13.04
C VAL A 48 2.16 15.17 -13.45
N LEU A 49 1.69 16.39 -13.19
CA LEU A 49 2.41 17.63 -13.59
C LEU A 49 3.57 18.01 -12.65
N VAL A 50 3.74 17.32 -11.52
CA VAL A 50 4.89 17.50 -10.60
C VAL A 50 6.00 16.45 -10.87
N ALA A 51 5.81 15.58 -11.86
CA ALA A 51 6.83 14.63 -12.30
C ALA A 51 7.94 15.38 -13.04
N ASP A 52 9.11 15.45 -12.43
CA ASP A 52 10.33 16.04 -12.95
C ASP A 52 10.73 15.37 -14.28
N ASP A 53 11.14 16.19 -15.26
CA ASP A 53 11.29 15.92 -16.70
C ASP A 53 12.49 15.00 -17.07
N ASN A 54 12.95 14.09 -16.19
CA ASN A 54 14.17 13.32 -16.52
C ASN A 54 14.19 11.82 -16.16
N SER A 55 13.07 11.15 -16.03
CA SER A 55 13.10 9.68 -15.96
C SER A 55 11.79 9.03 -16.41
N GLY A 56 11.92 8.13 -17.37
CA GLY A 56 10.83 7.48 -18.08
C GLY A 56 9.72 6.89 -17.20
N GLY A 57 8.56 7.51 -17.24
CA GLY A 57 7.28 6.85 -17.11
C GLY A 57 6.83 6.31 -15.74
N ALA A 58 7.63 6.35 -14.69
CA ALA A 58 7.22 5.96 -13.35
C ALA A 58 6.81 7.20 -12.54
N LEU A 59 5.62 7.16 -11.92
CA LEU A 59 5.19 8.18 -10.96
C LEU A 59 6.15 8.14 -9.75
N HIS A 60 7.18 8.98 -9.75
CA HIS A 60 8.03 9.16 -8.58
C HIS A 60 7.24 9.92 -7.51
N MET A 61 6.44 9.21 -6.74
CA MET A 61 5.90 9.73 -5.48
C MET A 61 7.07 9.80 -4.49
N SER A 62 7.60 11.00 -4.24
CA SER A 62 8.63 11.17 -3.22
C SER A 62 7.98 11.11 -1.83
N SER A 63 8.43 10.19 -0.97
CA SER A 63 7.99 10.16 0.42
C SER A 63 8.54 11.36 1.20
N PRO A 64 7.72 12.03 2.03
CA PRO A 64 8.20 13.08 2.93
C PRO A 64 9.17 12.56 4.00
N LEU A 65 9.36 11.23 4.08
CA LEU A 65 10.29 10.57 5.00
C LEU A 65 11.70 10.43 4.41
N VAL A 66 11.88 10.63 3.11
CA VAL A 66 13.22 10.62 2.50
C VAL A 66 14.08 11.75 3.10
N GLY A 67 15.29 11.40 3.51
CA GLY A 67 16.21 12.27 4.23
C GLY A 67 16.00 12.33 5.75
N LYS A 68 15.00 11.60 6.28
CA LYS A 68 14.71 11.55 7.72
C LYS A 68 15.13 10.20 8.32
N PRO A 69 15.39 10.15 9.65
CA PRO A 69 15.56 8.88 10.35
C PRO A 69 14.33 7.99 10.17
N ALA A 70 14.57 6.70 9.89
CA ALA A 70 13.48 5.72 9.78
C ALA A 70 12.75 5.59 11.13
N PRO A 71 11.41 5.58 11.14
CA PRO A 71 10.63 5.33 12.34
C PRO A 71 11.04 3.99 12.97
N ALA A 72 11.31 4.01 14.27
CA ALA A 72 11.67 2.80 15.00
C ALA A 72 10.46 1.88 15.17
N PHE A 73 10.67 0.58 15.07
CA PHE A 73 9.66 -0.41 15.39
C PHE A 73 10.25 -1.68 15.99
N THR A 74 9.38 -2.47 16.62
CA THR A 74 9.64 -3.85 17.00
C THR A 74 8.39 -4.65 16.67
N LEU A 75 8.51 -5.56 15.72
CA LEU A 75 7.45 -6.47 15.29
C LEU A 75 7.82 -7.91 15.62
N THR A 76 6.88 -8.83 15.43
CA THR A 76 7.13 -10.26 15.56
C THR A 76 7.20 -10.86 14.17
N ASN A 77 8.12 -11.79 13.94
CA ASN A 77 8.17 -12.53 12.69
C ASN A 77 7.21 -13.74 12.71
N VAL A 78 7.00 -14.37 11.57
CA VAL A 78 6.12 -15.56 11.44
C VAL A 78 6.56 -16.75 12.29
N LYS A 79 7.78 -16.74 12.87
CA LYS A 79 8.30 -17.77 13.80
C LYS A 79 8.08 -17.41 15.27
N GLY A 80 7.48 -16.25 15.56
CA GLY A 80 7.25 -15.76 16.91
C GLY A 80 8.41 -15.00 17.55
N GLU A 81 9.49 -14.72 16.80
CA GLU A 81 10.65 -13.99 17.29
C GLU A 81 10.47 -12.47 17.12
N LYS A 82 10.89 -11.68 18.12
CA LYS A 82 10.86 -10.23 18.01
C LYS A 82 12.00 -9.71 17.15
N VAL A 83 11.65 -8.87 16.19
CA VAL A 83 12.57 -8.22 15.26
C VAL A 83 12.42 -6.70 15.41
N SER A 84 13.51 -6.02 15.72
CA SER A 84 13.56 -4.56 15.84
C SER A 84 14.40 -3.97 14.71
N LEU A 85 13.99 -2.84 14.14
CA LEU A 85 14.82 -2.12 13.17
C LEU A 85 16.19 -1.76 13.76
N ALA A 86 16.27 -1.48 15.06
CA ALA A 86 17.52 -1.19 15.75
C ALA A 86 18.54 -2.33 15.70
N SER A 87 18.11 -3.59 15.53
CA SER A 87 19.00 -4.77 15.42
C SER A 87 19.79 -4.78 14.11
N TYR A 88 19.39 -3.97 13.13
CA TYR A 88 20.03 -3.84 11.82
C TYR A 88 20.93 -2.60 11.69
N LYS A 89 21.24 -1.94 12.82
CA LYS A 89 22.14 -0.77 12.81
C LYS A 89 23.47 -1.11 12.16
N GLY A 90 23.91 -0.26 11.22
CA GLY A 90 25.14 -0.47 10.44
C GLY A 90 24.94 -1.27 9.15
N LYS A 91 23.76 -1.83 8.92
CA LYS A 91 23.37 -2.44 7.64
C LYS A 91 22.48 -1.48 6.84
N ALA A 92 22.49 -1.63 5.52
CA ALA A 92 21.44 -1.06 4.68
C ALA A 92 20.20 -1.97 4.75
N VAL A 93 19.02 -1.38 4.88
CA VAL A 93 17.77 -2.14 5.09
C VAL A 93 16.70 -1.68 4.10
N GLN A 94 16.02 -2.62 3.48
CA GLN A 94 14.75 -2.38 2.81
C GLN A 94 13.61 -2.88 3.69
N ILE A 95 12.66 -2.00 4.01
CA ILE A 95 11.38 -2.39 4.59
C ILE A 95 10.39 -2.47 3.43
N ASN A 96 9.88 -3.66 3.15
CA ASN A 96 8.91 -3.90 2.08
C ASN A 96 7.56 -4.29 2.70
N PHE A 97 6.56 -3.41 2.54
CA PHE A 97 5.18 -3.66 2.93
C PHE A 97 4.47 -4.45 1.82
N TRP A 98 3.91 -5.59 2.18
CA TRP A 98 3.29 -6.52 1.26
C TRP A 98 2.13 -7.28 1.91
N ALA A 99 1.34 -8.02 1.11
CA ALA A 99 0.32 -8.94 1.62
C ALA A 99 0.18 -10.18 0.74
N THR A 100 -0.36 -11.25 1.31
CA THR A 100 -0.56 -12.52 0.60
C THR A 100 -1.56 -12.42 -0.55
N TRP A 101 -2.50 -11.50 -0.48
CA TRP A 101 -3.51 -11.21 -1.50
C TRP A 101 -3.05 -10.18 -2.55
N CYS A 102 -1.90 -9.53 -2.35
CA CYS A 102 -1.39 -8.48 -3.22
C CYS A 102 -0.76 -9.06 -4.50
N ALA A 103 -1.45 -8.97 -5.63
CA ALA A 103 -0.97 -9.49 -6.91
C ALA A 103 0.33 -8.78 -7.40
N PRO A 104 0.47 -7.44 -7.34
CA PRO A 104 1.72 -6.76 -7.69
C PRO A 104 2.90 -7.18 -6.81
N CYS A 105 2.66 -7.43 -5.50
CA CYS A 105 3.71 -7.90 -4.58
C CYS A 105 4.28 -9.26 -5.01
N LYS A 106 3.41 -10.16 -5.49
CA LYS A 106 3.84 -11.48 -6.00
C LYS A 106 4.71 -11.38 -7.26
N ILE A 107 4.53 -10.33 -8.06
CA ILE A 107 5.37 -10.05 -9.24
C ILE A 107 6.74 -9.52 -8.80
N GLU A 108 6.79 -8.64 -7.81
CA GLU A 108 8.02 -8.02 -7.31
C GLU A 108 8.89 -8.99 -6.50
N THR A 109 8.28 -9.87 -5.70
CA THR A 109 8.97 -10.73 -4.72
C THR A 109 10.11 -11.57 -5.31
N PRO A 110 10.01 -12.21 -6.49
CA PRO A 110 11.14 -12.94 -7.08
C PRO A 110 12.37 -12.05 -7.31
N TRP A 111 12.18 -10.79 -7.68
CA TRP A 111 13.28 -9.83 -7.85
C TRP A 111 13.89 -9.46 -6.49
N LEU A 112 13.06 -9.28 -5.46
CA LEU A 112 13.55 -8.99 -4.10
C LEU A 112 14.39 -10.14 -3.54
N VAL A 113 13.96 -11.40 -3.71
CA VAL A 113 14.70 -12.59 -3.29
C VAL A 113 16.06 -12.67 -4.01
N GLU A 114 16.10 -12.37 -5.31
CA GLU A 114 17.35 -12.36 -6.08
C GLU A 114 18.29 -11.23 -5.61
N LEU A 115 17.76 -10.00 -5.47
CA LEU A 115 18.53 -8.83 -5.05
C LEU A 115 19.03 -8.97 -3.61
N GLU A 116 18.23 -9.54 -2.71
CA GLU A 116 18.67 -9.83 -1.34
C GLU A 116 19.91 -10.74 -1.35
N LYS A 117 19.87 -11.86 -2.06
CA LYS A 117 21.02 -12.78 -2.19
C LYS A 117 22.26 -12.11 -2.78
N GLN A 118 22.05 -11.23 -3.77
CA GLN A 118 23.14 -10.51 -4.42
C GLN A 118 23.81 -9.49 -3.48
N TYR A 119 23.00 -8.80 -2.65
CA TYR A 119 23.47 -7.66 -1.84
C TYR A 119 23.67 -7.97 -0.35
N ALA A 120 23.19 -9.11 0.18
CA ALA A 120 23.40 -9.53 1.56
C ALA A 120 24.88 -9.58 1.95
N PRO A 121 25.82 -10.09 1.10
CA PRO A 121 27.25 -10.06 1.41
C PRO A 121 27.84 -8.66 1.57
N LYS A 122 27.17 -7.63 1.04
CA LYS A 122 27.55 -6.22 1.17
C LYS A 122 26.92 -5.55 2.40
N GLY A 123 26.17 -6.29 3.22
CA GLY A 123 25.50 -5.77 4.41
C GLY A 123 24.16 -5.12 4.11
N PHE A 124 23.40 -5.67 3.16
CA PHE A 124 22.03 -5.34 2.88
C PHE A 124 21.10 -6.41 3.44
N GLU A 125 19.92 -6.02 3.89
CA GLU A 125 18.86 -6.89 4.42
C GLU A 125 17.48 -6.41 3.99
N ILE A 126 16.57 -7.34 3.72
CA ILE A 126 15.16 -7.05 3.49
C ILE A 126 14.35 -7.47 4.71
N LEU A 127 13.41 -6.63 5.15
CA LEU A 127 12.38 -6.94 6.12
C LEU A 127 11.03 -6.88 5.40
N GLY A 128 10.46 -8.04 5.10
CA GLY A 128 9.11 -8.12 4.52
C GLY A 128 8.07 -7.93 5.62
N VAL A 129 7.32 -6.84 5.57
CA VAL A 129 6.31 -6.50 6.58
C VAL A 129 4.93 -6.81 6.01
N SER A 130 4.29 -7.87 6.50
CA SER A 130 2.93 -8.23 6.08
C SER A 130 1.91 -7.29 6.71
N VAL A 131 0.98 -6.82 5.87
CA VAL A 131 -0.22 -6.07 6.24
C VAL A 131 -1.49 -6.92 6.08
N ASP A 132 -1.35 -8.25 6.07
CA ASP A 132 -2.50 -9.13 6.14
C ASP A 132 -3.24 -8.93 7.46
N ASP A 133 -4.57 -8.94 7.41
CA ASP A 133 -5.41 -8.81 8.60
C ASP A 133 -5.13 -9.92 9.62
N LEU A 134 -5.06 -9.55 10.89
CA LEU A 134 -4.83 -10.45 12.01
C LEU A 134 -5.97 -10.33 13.03
N ASP A 135 -6.70 -11.42 13.26
CA ASP A 135 -7.67 -11.47 14.35
C ASP A 135 -6.95 -11.67 15.69
N LYS A 136 -6.63 -10.55 16.35
CA LYS A 136 -5.90 -10.55 17.65
C LYS A 136 -6.78 -10.96 18.83
N ASP A 137 -8.10 -10.97 18.66
CA ASP A 137 -9.06 -11.30 19.72
C ASP A 137 -9.32 -12.80 19.79
N ASP A 138 -9.24 -13.53 18.67
CA ASP A 138 -9.31 -14.99 18.61
C ASP A 138 -7.94 -15.62 18.38
N LYS A 139 -7.39 -16.25 19.42
CA LYS A 139 -6.07 -16.91 19.35
C LYS A 139 -5.98 -18.01 18.30
N ASN A 140 -7.08 -18.75 18.06
CA ASN A 140 -7.09 -19.82 17.06
C ASN A 140 -7.11 -19.24 15.64
N GLN A 141 -7.85 -18.15 15.44
CA GLN A 141 -7.86 -17.45 14.17
C GLN A 141 -6.52 -16.76 13.91
N LEU A 142 -5.96 -16.06 14.88
CA LEU A 142 -4.63 -15.45 14.79
C LEU A 142 -3.55 -16.45 14.38
N ALA A 143 -3.58 -17.67 14.96
CA ALA A 143 -2.63 -18.71 14.58
C ALA A 143 -2.79 -19.16 13.13
N LYS A 144 -4.02 -19.21 12.60
CA LYS A 144 -4.30 -19.51 11.18
C LYS A 144 -3.84 -18.37 10.27
N ASP A 145 -4.08 -17.13 10.66
CA ASP A 145 -3.67 -15.94 9.88
C ASP A 145 -2.14 -15.92 9.74
N ILE A 146 -1.41 -16.11 10.83
CA ILE A 146 0.06 -16.19 10.83
C ILE A 146 0.54 -17.38 9.97
N ALA A 147 -0.09 -18.53 10.09
CA ALA A 147 0.25 -19.71 9.26
C ALA A 147 -0.02 -19.44 7.76
N GLY A 148 -1.07 -18.70 7.43
CA GLY A 148 -1.38 -18.26 6.08
C GLY A 148 -0.30 -17.34 5.50
N ILE A 149 0.17 -16.37 6.28
CA ILE A 149 1.27 -15.47 5.89
C ILE A 149 2.56 -16.26 5.68
N ALA A 150 2.90 -17.16 6.63
CA ALA A 150 4.09 -18.01 6.53
C ALA A 150 4.04 -18.90 5.29
N LYS A 151 2.87 -19.49 4.98
CA LYS A 151 2.67 -20.27 3.76
C LYS A 151 2.83 -19.41 2.50
N GLY A 152 2.23 -18.22 2.45
CA GLY A 152 2.38 -17.29 1.33
C GLY A 152 3.84 -16.92 1.08
N ALA A 153 4.59 -16.65 2.14
CA ALA A 153 6.02 -16.39 2.05
C ALA A 153 6.81 -17.60 1.52
N GLN A 154 6.47 -18.81 1.97
CA GLN A 154 7.08 -20.05 1.48
C GLN A 154 6.77 -20.29 -0.01
N ASP A 155 5.53 -20.11 -0.42
CA ASP A 155 5.08 -20.28 -1.81
C ASP A 155 5.80 -19.29 -2.75
N LEU A 156 6.19 -18.12 -2.25
CA LEU A 156 6.97 -17.08 -2.95
C LEU A 156 8.49 -17.23 -2.79
N HIS A 157 8.95 -18.28 -2.10
CA HIS A 157 10.36 -18.55 -1.83
C HIS A 157 11.08 -17.40 -1.10
N ILE A 158 10.36 -16.67 -0.23
CA ILE A 158 10.94 -15.62 0.59
C ILE A 158 11.84 -16.26 1.66
N ASP A 159 13.11 -15.90 1.67
CA ASP A 159 14.13 -16.38 2.61
C ASP A 159 14.64 -15.29 3.57
N TYR A 160 14.21 -14.04 3.38
CA TYR A 160 14.44 -12.95 4.33
C TYR A 160 13.34 -12.89 5.41
N PRO A 161 13.55 -12.15 6.54
CA PRO A 161 12.59 -12.06 7.63
C PRO A 161 11.22 -11.53 7.19
N VAL A 162 10.15 -12.28 7.50
CA VAL A 162 8.77 -11.88 7.29
C VAL A 162 8.15 -11.52 8.64
N LEU A 163 7.81 -10.24 8.79
CA LEU A 163 7.22 -9.65 9.98
C LEU A 163 5.71 -9.54 9.81
N ILE A 164 4.99 -9.68 10.89
CA ILE A 164 3.53 -9.57 10.94
C ILE A 164 3.11 -8.27 11.62
N ASP A 165 1.82 -7.90 11.48
CA ASP A 165 1.24 -6.70 12.10
C ASP A 165 1.79 -5.38 11.51
N GLY A 166 1.94 -5.34 10.20
CA GLY A 166 2.44 -4.16 9.48
C GLY A 166 1.58 -2.91 9.67
N ASP A 167 0.28 -3.08 9.86
CA ASP A 167 -0.65 -1.97 10.08
C ASP A 167 -0.31 -1.17 11.35
N SER A 168 0.25 -1.82 12.38
CA SER A 168 0.67 -1.14 13.60
C SER A 168 1.77 -0.10 13.39
N ILE A 169 2.55 -0.23 12.31
CA ILE A 169 3.62 0.69 11.95
C ILE A 169 3.32 1.50 10.68
N GLY A 170 2.19 1.27 10.01
CA GLY A 170 1.82 1.95 8.76
C GLY A 170 1.78 3.48 8.92
N LYS A 171 1.16 3.98 9.97
CA LYS A 171 1.03 5.41 10.24
C LYS A 171 2.37 6.16 10.39
N PRO A 172 3.34 5.70 11.19
CA PRO A 172 4.69 6.28 11.23
C PRO A 172 5.40 6.30 9.88
N TYR A 173 5.10 5.34 8.99
CA TYR A 173 5.65 5.26 7.63
C TYR A 173 4.82 6.01 6.57
N GLY A 174 3.86 6.87 7.00
CA GLY A 174 3.14 7.78 6.13
C GLY A 174 1.81 7.23 5.61
N ASP A 175 1.12 6.41 6.42
CA ASP A 175 -0.16 5.76 6.07
C ASP A 175 -0.01 4.95 4.77
N VAL A 176 0.56 3.75 4.89
CA VAL A 176 0.89 2.87 3.75
C VAL A 176 -0.37 2.23 3.19
N ASP A 177 -0.95 2.84 2.15
CA ASP A 177 -2.20 2.42 1.51
C ASP A 177 -2.01 1.79 0.11
N VAL A 178 -0.76 1.79 -0.39
CA VAL A 178 -0.41 1.24 -1.71
C VAL A 178 0.57 0.09 -1.53
N PHE A 179 0.34 -1.03 -2.23
CA PHE A 179 1.22 -2.20 -2.15
C PHE A 179 1.69 -2.68 -3.52
N PRO A 180 2.96 -3.12 -3.60
CA PRO A 180 4.00 -3.06 -2.57
C PRO A 180 4.45 -1.62 -2.28
N THR A 181 4.91 -1.35 -1.05
CA THR A 181 5.60 -0.10 -0.72
C THR A 181 6.92 -0.45 -0.04
N SER A 182 8.00 0.18 -0.50
CA SER A 182 9.34 -0.05 0.04
C SER A 182 10.01 1.23 0.49
N PHE A 183 10.66 1.16 1.66
CA PHE A 183 11.54 2.20 2.17
C PHE A 183 12.96 1.66 2.23
N PHE A 184 13.91 2.39 1.65
CA PHE A 184 15.32 2.03 1.62
C PHE A 184 16.07 2.90 2.62
N ILE A 185 16.75 2.25 3.56
CA ILE A 185 17.37 2.85 4.74
C ILE A 185 18.88 2.61 4.65
N ASP A 186 19.66 3.67 4.81
CA ASP A 186 21.12 3.58 4.81
C ASP A 186 21.67 3.00 6.14
N ARG A 187 22.98 2.75 6.18
CA ARG A 187 23.67 2.25 7.38
C ARG A 187 23.61 3.16 8.60
N LYS A 188 23.22 4.43 8.41
CA LYS A 188 23.02 5.41 9.48
C LYS A 188 21.60 5.39 10.04
N GLY A 189 20.69 4.66 9.38
CA GLY A 189 19.27 4.60 9.74
C GLY A 189 18.43 5.68 9.09
N THR A 190 18.92 6.35 8.04
CA THR A 190 18.19 7.38 7.29
C THR A 190 17.50 6.75 6.09
N ILE A 191 16.24 7.09 5.85
CA ILE A 191 15.52 6.72 4.62
C ILE A 191 16.12 7.52 3.46
N VAL A 192 16.71 6.83 2.48
CA VAL A 192 17.35 7.45 1.31
C VAL A 192 16.53 7.34 0.04
N ALA A 193 15.57 6.44 0.00
CA ALA A 193 14.61 6.27 -1.09
C ALA A 193 13.33 5.61 -0.60
N ALA A 194 12.24 5.76 -1.37
CA ALA A 194 11.00 5.03 -1.21
C ALA A 194 10.42 4.71 -2.59
N SER A 195 9.69 3.59 -2.70
CA SER A 195 8.92 3.22 -3.89
C SER A 195 7.51 2.83 -3.50
N PHE A 196 6.53 3.14 -4.36
CA PHE A 196 5.11 2.92 -4.12
C PHE A 196 4.49 2.21 -5.34
N GLY A 197 3.82 1.10 -5.10
CA GLY A 197 3.32 0.21 -6.14
C GLY A 197 4.44 -0.58 -6.82
N LEU A 198 4.05 -1.39 -7.80
CA LEU A 198 5.00 -2.19 -8.58
C LEU A 198 5.98 -1.28 -9.34
N THR A 199 7.26 -1.47 -9.10
CA THR A 199 8.35 -0.77 -9.80
C THR A 199 9.18 -1.77 -10.63
N SER A 200 10.19 -1.30 -11.33
CA SER A 200 11.09 -2.18 -12.08
C SER A 200 12.17 -2.78 -11.17
N LYS A 201 12.74 -3.93 -11.58
CA LYS A 201 13.90 -4.52 -10.87
C LYS A 201 15.09 -3.57 -10.83
N ASP A 202 15.31 -2.82 -11.92
CA ASP A 202 16.43 -1.87 -12.03
C ASP A 202 16.27 -0.69 -11.05
N ASP A 203 15.04 -0.19 -10.84
CA ASP A 203 14.76 0.85 -9.86
C ASP A 203 14.95 0.34 -8.42
N LEU A 204 14.52 -0.89 -8.14
CA LEU A 204 14.77 -1.54 -6.83
C LEU A 204 16.27 -1.65 -6.58
N GLU A 205 17.03 -2.14 -7.55
CA GLU A 205 18.48 -2.27 -7.46
C GLU A 205 19.16 -0.92 -7.27
N ALA A 206 18.76 0.11 -8.01
CA ALA A 206 19.29 1.46 -7.86
C ALA A 206 19.06 2.01 -6.44
N ASN A 207 17.87 1.79 -5.86
CA ASN A 207 17.54 2.20 -4.51
C ASN A 207 18.33 1.41 -3.44
N ILE A 208 18.57 0.10 -3.65
CA ILE A 208 19.43 -0.73 -2.80
C ILE A 208 20.88 -0.18 -2.81
N ARG A 209 21.42 0.09 -3.99
CA ARG A 209 22.77 0.67 -4.14
C ARG A 209 22.88 2.03 -3.45
N LYS A 210 21.84 2.86 -3.54
CA LYS A 210 21.77 4.14 -2.82
C LYS A 210 21.79 3.93 -1.31
N ALA A 211 21.05 2.94 -0.77
CA ALA A 211 21.08 2.60 0.67
C ALA A 211 22.44 2.07 1.13
N LEU A 212 23.15 1.35 0.26
CA LEU A 212 24.51 0.87 0.51
C LEU A 212 25.57 1.99 0.43
N GLY A 213 25.22 3.17 -0.10
CA GLY A 213 26.16 4.26 -0.36
C GLY A 213 26.99 4.05 -1.64
N GLU A 214 26.54 3.17 -2.56
CA GLU A 214 27.18 2.89 -3.85
C GLU A 214 26.59 3.73 -5.01
N GLY A 215 25.59 4.58 -4.73
CA GLY A 215 24.94 5.42 -5.72
C GLY A 215 25.63 6.78 -5.82
N ASN A 216 26.26 7.02 -6.94
CA ASN A 216 26.58 8.36 -7.47
C ASN A 216 25.84 8.52 -8.77
#